data_211afb1a988aa5baa0be623897bd903c
#
_entry.id   211afb1a988aa5baa0be623897bd903c
#
_cell.length_a   1.000
_cell.length_b   1.000
_cell.length_c   1.000
_cell.angle_alpha   90.00
_cell.angle_beta   90.00
_cell.angle_gamma   90.00
#
_symmetry.space_group_name_H-M   'P 1'
#
loop_
_entity.id
_entity.type
_entity.pdbx_description
1 polymer ?
#
loop_
_entity_poly.entity_id
_entity_poly.type
_entity_poly.pdbx_seq_one_letter_code
_entity_poly.pdbx_strand_id
1 'polypeptide(L)'
;MLYQRVADFYPQSPLAPEAAWRSADIRWQLQKVDVFSLPSAHEKDAYMREQIDDEEFRKLKKNYPHSRWADLADWDMLDNKVCGDWQGSTKCPEKEAEMYEKYAQEHPDSPRAAEALYNAVYREGALNDMYSANGDDKKAGEAKARAVTIAGTIAAKYPQSDYAARAASLVYQLQESIPIYGADRQ
;
A
#
# COMPACT_ATOMS: atom_id res chain seq x y z
N MET A 1 -26.63 7.91 -2.30
CA MET A 1 -25.98 8.37 -1.04
C MET A 1 -25.95 9.90 -1.01
N LEU A 2 -25.93 10.55 0.18
CA LEU A 2 -25.93 12.02 0.26
C LEU A 2 -24.65 12.63 -0.34
N TYR A 3 -23.50 12.01 -0.07
CA TYR A 3 -22.22 12.48 -0.63
C TYR A 3 -22.22 12.56 -2.17
N GLN A 4 -22.73 11.52 -2.84
CA GLN A 4 -22.84 11.51 -4.30
C GLN A 4 -23.65 12.71 -4.82
N ARG A 5 -24.76 13.03 -4.15
CA ARG A 5 -25.58 14.18 -4.54
C ARG A 5 -24.84 15.52 -4.43
N VAL A 6 -23.95 15.66 -3.44
CA VAL A 6 -23.13 16.89 -3.33
C VAL A 6 -22.19 17.00 -4.53
N ALA A 7 -21.50 15.92 -4.89
CA ALA A 7 -20.60 15.92 -6.04
C ALA A 7 -21.33 16.15 -7.38
N ASP A 8 -22.52 15.56 -7.55
CA ASP A 8 -23.29 15.66 -8.80
C ASP A 8 -23.96 17.02 -8.99
N PHE A 9 -24.57 17.59 -7.94
CA PHE A 9 -25.33 18.84 -8.05
C PHE A 9 -24.49 20.09 -7.81
N TYR A 10 -23.34 19.95 -7.11
CA TYR A 10 -22.46 21.06 -6.76
C TYR A 10 -21.00 20.78 -7.11
N PRO A 11 -20.69 20.42 -8.38
CA PRO A 11 -19.34 19.97 -8.76
C PRO A 11 -18.26 21.04 -8.61
N GLN A 12 -18.65 22.31 -8.53
CA GLN A 12 -17.74 23.43 -8.31
C GLN A 12 -17.56 23.80 -6.83
N SER A 13 -18.27 23.12 -5.94
CA SER A 13 -18.10 23.30 -4.50
C SER A 13 -16.71 22.83 -4.04
N PRO A 14 -16.05 23.55 -3.13
CA PRO A 14 -14.80 23.07 -2.53
C PRO A 14 -14.96 21.74 -1.78
N LEU A 15 -16.19 21.35 -1.44
CA LEU A 15 -16.51 20.08 -0.80
C LEU A 15 -16.74 18.93 -1.80
N ALA A 16 -16.90 19.23 -3.09
CA ALA A 16 -17.24 18.23 -4.09
C ALA A 16 -16.18 17.12 -4.23
N PRO A 17 -14.86 17.39 -4.24
CA PRO A 17 -13.84 16.34 -4.28
C PRO A 17 -13.91 15.39 -3.07
N GLU A 18 -14.08 15.95 -1.88
CA GLU A 18 -14.24 15.14 -0.66
C GLU A 18 -15.50 14.29 -0.73
N ALA A 19 -16.62 14.88 -1.11
CA ALA A 19 -17.89 14.18 -1.20
C ALA A 19 -17.83 13.03 -2.23
N ALA A 20 -17.20 13.25 -3.38
CA ALA A 20 -16.98 12.23 -4.39
C ALA A 20 -16.14 11.07 -3.83
N TRP A 21 -15.01 11.39 -3.17
CA TRP A 21 -14.15 10.37 -2.57
C TRP A 21 -14.89 9.59 -1.48
N ARG A 22 -15.57 10.24 -0.54
CA ARG A 22 -16.32 9.56 0.53
C ARG A 22 -17.40 8.64 -0.02
N SER A 23 -18.09 9.04 -1.10
CA SER A 23 -19.08 8.19 -1.75
C SER A 23 -18.46 6.96 -2.38
N ALA A 24 -17.33 7.12 -3.05
CA ALA A 24 -16.57 6.04 -3.67
C ALA A 24 -15.97 5.10 -2.62
N ASP A 25 -15.32 5.66 -1.57
CA ASP A 25 -14.69 4.90 -0.49
C ASP A 25 -15.70 4.01 0.25
N ILE A 26 -16.89 4.52 0.58
CA ILE A 26 -17.92 3.69 1.23
C ILE A 26 -18.27 2.47 0.37
N ARG A 27 -18.43 2.63 -0.95
CA ARG A 27 -18.70 1.51 -1.85
C ARG A 27 -17.53 0.56 -1.94
N TRP A 28 -16.31 1.12 -2.05
CA TRP A 28 -15.07 0.38 -2.07
C TRP A 28 -14.92 -0.51 -0.85
N GLN A 29 -15.09 0.04 0.35
CA GLN A 29 -14.96 -0.71 1.59
C GLN A 29 -16.01 -1.83 1.72
N LEU A 30 -17.24 -1.60 1.27
CA LEU A 30 -18.27 -2.64 1.25
C LEU A 30 -17.90 -3.78 0.31
N GLN A 31 -17.49 -3.48 -0.93
CA GLN A 31 -17.05 -4.49 -1.89
C GLN A 31 -15.77 -5.20 -1.43
N LYS A 32 -14.86 -4.45 -0.79
CA LYS A 32 -13.62 -5.01 -0.24
C LYS A 32 -13.90 -6.13 0.76
N VAL A 33 -14.85 -5.94 1.67
CA VAL A 33 -15.27 -7.00 2.62
C VAL A 33 -15.72 -8.25 1.88
N ASP A 34 -16.55 -8.10 0.85
CA ASP A 34 -17.06 -9.22 0.06
C ASP A 34 -15.91 -9.92 -0.70
N VAL A 35 -15.11 -9.16 -1.46
CA VAL A 35 -14.01 -9.69 -2.28
C VAL A 35 -12.95 -10.40 -1.42
N PHE A 36 -12.57 -9.83 -0.29
CA PHE A 36 -11.55 -10.43 0.58
C PHE A 36 -12.08 -11.61 1.41
N SER A 37 -13.39 -11.86 1.42
CA SER A 37 -13.97 -13.09 2.00
C SER A 37 -13.96 -14.28 1.04
N LEU A 38 -13.69 -14.07 -0.25
CA LEU A 38 -13.66 -15.12 -1.25
C LEU A 38 -12.36 -15.94 -1.17
N PRO A 39 -12.41 -17.24 -1.52
CA PRO A 39 -11.20 -18.07 -1.63
C PRO A 39 -10.15 -17.48 -2.57
N SER A 40 -10.58 -16.80 -3.64
CA SER A 40 -9.70 -16.12 -4.60
C SER A 40 -8.89 -14.97 -3.99
N ALA A 41 -9.27 -14.46 -2.81
CA ALA A 41 -8.49 -13.45 -2.10
C ALA A 41 -7.07 -13.91 -1.72
N HIS A 42 -6.88 -15.22 -1.60
CA HIS A 42 -5.59 -15.86 -1.29
C HIS A 42 -4.76 -16.19 -2.53
N GLU A 43 -5.28 -15.90 -3.74
CA GLU A 43 -4.53 -16.14 -4.97
C GLU A 43 -3.25 -15.29 -5.01
N LYS A 44 -2.17 -15.94 -5.43
CA LYS A 44 -0.85 -15.33 -5.51
C LYS A 44 -0.81 -14.15 -6.48
N ASP A 45 -1.45 -14.30 -7.62
CA ASP A 45 -1.48 -13.26 -8.64
C ASP A 45 -2.71 -12.35 -8.45
N ALA A 46 -2.47 -11.06 -8.30
CA ALA A 46 -3.52 -10.07 -8.07
C ALA A 46 -4.64 -10.10 -9.13
N TYR A 47 -4.30 -10.39 -10.39
CA TYR A 47 -5.28 -10.45 -11.48
C TYR A 47 -6.18 -11.71 -11.45
N MET A 48 -5.82 -12.73 -10.66
CA MET A 48 -6.66 -13.91 -10.43
C MET A 48 -7.69 -13.69 -9.32
N ARG A 49 -7.54 -12.61 -8.57
CA ARG A 49 -8.47 -12.22 -7.53
C ARG A 49 -9.64 -11.47 -8.15
N GLU A 50 -10.80 -11.59 -7.53
CA GLU A 50 -11.91 -10.69 -7.82
C GLU A 50 -11.44 -9.23 -7.62
N GLN A 51 -11.74 -8.37 -8.60
CA GLN A 51 -11.34 -6.96 -8.53
C GLN A 51 -12.49 -6.13 -7.96
N ILE A 52 -12.15 -5.18 -7.10
CA ILE A 52 -13.08 -4.18 -6.60
C ILE A 52 -13.32 -3.16 -7.72
N ASP A 53 -14.58 -2.75 -7.92
CA ASP A 53 -14.94 -1.75 -8.93
C ASP A 53 -14.35 -0.37 -8.60
N ASP A 54 -13.44 0.12 -9.44
CA ASP A 54 -12.71 1.37 -9.27
C ASP A 54 -13.25 2.54 -10.12
N GLU A 55 -14.40 2.36 -10.79
CA GLU A 55 -14.94 3.36 -11.73
C GLU A 55 -15.18 4.72 -11.06
N GLU A 56 -15.73 4.74 -9.84
CA GLU A 56 -16.00 5.97 -9.11
C GLU A 56 -14.70 6.71 -8.73
N PHE A 57 -13.63 5.99 -8.35
CA PHE A 57 -12.33 6.59 -8.10
C PHE A 57 -11.70 7.15 -9.37
N ARG A 58 -11.83 6.46 -10.51
CA ARG A 58 -11.37 6.97 -11.81
C ARG A 58 -12.12 8.24 -12.23
N LYS A 59 -13.43 8.30 -12.01
CA LYS A 59 -14.23 9.52 -12.24
C LYS A 59 -13.78 10.67 -11.35
N LEU A 60 -13.55 10.42 -10.07
CA LEU A 60 -13.03 11.41 -9.14
C LEU A 60 -11.70 11.98 -9.62
N LYS A 61 -10.74 11.12 -9.95
CA LYS A 61 -9.42 11.54 -10.46
C LYS A 61 -9.52 12.34 -11.75
N LYS A 62 -10.42 12.01 -12.65
CA LYS A 62 -10.67 12.75 -13.88
C LYS A 62 -11.22 14.14 -13.61
N ASN A 63 -12.13 14.26 -12.66
CA ASN A 63 -12.83 15.52 -12.37
C ASN A 63 -12.02 16.44 -11.43
N TYR A 64 -11.19 15.87 -10.55
CA TYR A 64 -10.44 16.57 -9.51
C TYR A 64 -8.98 16.09 -9.40
N PRO A 65 -8.19 16.13 -10.50
CA PRO A 65 -6.89 15.44 -10.63
C PRO A 65 -5.81 15.92 -9.65
N HIS A 66 -5.93 17.14 -9.12
CA HIS A 66 -4.94 17.75 -8.21
C HIS A 66 -5.46 17.85 -6.77
N SER A 67 -6.45 17.07 -6.42
CA SER A 67 -6.99 17.07 -5.07
C SER A 67 -6.34 15.98 -4.23
N ARG A 68 -6.14 16.26 -2.93
CA ARG A 68 -5.72 15.21 -1.97
C ARG A 68 -6.63 13.97 -1.99
N TRP A 69 -7.85 14.12 -2.48
CA TRP A 69 -8.82 13.05 -2.57
C TRP A 69 -8.55 12.13 -3.77
N ALA A 70 -7.95 12.68 -4.84
CA ALA A 70 -7.42 11.88 -5.94
C ALA A 70 -6.22 11.03 -5.48
N ASP A 71 -5.35 11.60 -4.63
CA ASP A 71 -4.22 10.85 -4.05
C ASP A 71 -4.72 9.69 -3.17
N LEU A 72 -5.77 9.92 -2.36
CA LEU A 72 -6.39 8.85 -1.56
C LEU A 72 -7.08 7.81 -2.42
N ALA A 73 -7.71 8.20 -3.54
CA ALA A 73 -8.27 7.24 -4.49
C ALA A 73 -7.19 6.34 -5.11
N ASP A 74 -6.01 6.91 -5.44
CA ASP A 74 -4.87 6.11 -5.89
C ASP A 74 -4.39 5.12 -4.83
N TRP A 75 -4.39 5.52 -3.57
CA TRP A 75 -4.10 4.63 -2.45
C TRP A 75 -5.07 3.46 -2.37
N ASP A 76 -6.37 3.75 -2.36
CA ASP A 76 -7.40 2.72 -2.22
C ASP A 76 -7.35 1.71 -3.38
N MET A 77 -7.11 2.19 -4.61
CA MET A 77 -6.97 1.34 -5.80
C MET A 77 -5.72 0.43 -5.78
N LEU A 78 -4.76 0.63 -4.87
CA LEU A 78 -3.64 -0.31 -4.71
C LEU A 78 -4.11 -1.69 -4.25
N ASP A 79 -5.22 -1.80 -3.52
CA ASP A 79 -5.79 -3.07 -3.07
C ASP A 79 -6.02 -4.06 -4.24
N ASN A 80 -6.38 -3.55 -5.43
CA ASN A 80 -6.54 -4.37 -6.62
C ASN A 80 -5.23 -4.89 -7.22
N LYS A 81 -4.09 -4.37 -6.76
CA LYS A 81 -2.76 -4.67 -7.33
C LYS A 81 -1.90 -5.54 -6.42
N VAL A 82 -2.24 -5.61 -5.13
CA VAL A 82 -1.51 -6.45 -4.18
C VAL A 82 -1.87 -7.92 -4.38
N CYS A 83 -0.90 -8.79 -4.18
CA CYS A 83 -1.12 -10.22 -4.18
C CYS A 83 -1.94 -10.66 -2.95
N GLY A 84 -2.53 -11.85 -3.01
CA GLY A 84 -3.07 -12.52 -1.84
C GLY A 84 -1.94 -13.08 -0.97
N ASP A 85 -1.86 -14.40 -0.87
CA ASP A 85 -0.75 -15.05 -0.18
C ASP A 85 0.50 -15.13 -1.06
N TRP A 86 1.64 -14.68 -0.54
CA TRP A 86 2.90 -14.73 -1.28
C TRP A 86 3.44 -16.15 -1.47
N GLN A 87 3.08 -17.08 -0.57
CA GLN A 87 3.46 -18.50 -0.63
C GLN A 87 4.97 -18.72 -0.81
N GLY A 88 5.79 -17.86 -0.19
CA GLY A 88 7.25 -17.90 -0.29
C GLY A 88 7.83 -17.38 -1.61
N SER A 89 7.02 -16.84 -2.51
CA SER A 89 7.50 -16.23 -3.77
C SER A 89 7.94 -14.79 -3.58
N THR A 90 9.15 -14.47 -4.01
CA THR A 90 9.71 -13.10 -3.93
C THR A 90 9.06 -12.12 -4.90
N LYS A 91 8.43 -12.60 -5.99
CA LYS A 91 7.86 -11.74 -7.06
C LYS A 91 6.80 -10.76 -6.57
N CYS A 92 5.95 -11.20 -5.66
CA CYS A 92 4.89 -10.35 -5.13
C CYS A 92 5.44 -9.25 -4.22
N PRO A 93 6.21 -9.55 -3.16
CA PRO A 93 6.75 -8.49 -2.32
C PRO A 93 7.72 -7.55 -3.07
N GLU A 94 8.48 -8.01 -4.09
CA GLU A 94 9.27 -7.15 -4.97
C GLU A 94 8.39 -6.09 -5.66
N LYS A 95 7.35 -6.55 -6.36
CA LYS A 95 6.42 -5.69 -7.09
C LYS A 95 5.66 -4.74 -6.15
N GLU A 96 5.26 -5.24 -4.99
CA GLU A 96 4.52 -4.44 -4.01
C GLU A 96 5.40 -3.37 -3.36
N ALA A 97 6.67 -3.66 -3.07
CA ALA A 97 7.61 -2.68 -2.55
C ALA A 97 7.77 -1.51 -3.53
N GLU A 98 8.01 -1.81 -4.81
CA GLU A 98 8.10 -0.80 -5.87
C GLU A 98 6.81 0.02 -6.01
N MET A 99 5.66 -0.62 -5.92
CA MET A 99 4.35 0.02 -6.03
C MET A 99 4.12 1.02 -4.89
N TYR A 100 4.46 0.66 -3.65
CA TYR A 100 4.31 1.54 -2.50
C TYR A 100 5.33 2.69 -2.50
N GLU A 101 6.59 2.43 -2.89
CA GLU A 101 7.58 3.49 -3.07
C GLU A 101 7.13 4.49 -4.14
N LYS A 102 6.62 4.00 -5.27
CA LYS A 102 6.09 4.83 -6.35
C LYS A 102 4.95 5.71 -5.87
N TYR A 103 3.99 5.14 -5.12
CA TYR A 103 2.90 5.94 -4.55
C TYR A 103 3.41 7.10 -3.70
N ALA A 104 4.36 6.84 -2.80
CA ALA A 104 4.92 7.88 -1.94
C ALA A 104 5.76 8.94 -2.70
N GLN A 105 6.33 8.56 -3.85
CA GLN A 105 7.04 9.50 -4.73
C GLN A 105 6.08 10.39 -5.51
N GLU A 106 4.98 9.83 -6.01
CA GLU A 106 3.97 10.54 -6.78
C GLU A 106 3.07 11.44 -5.89
N HIS A 107 2.87 11.05 -4.63
CA HIS A 107 2.00 11.69 -3.66
C HIS A 107 2.70 11.99 -2.32
N PRO A 108 3.79 12.80 -2.31
CA PRO A 108 4.60 13.00 -1.10
C PRO A 108 3.83 13.72 0.03
N ASP A 109 2.82 14.51 -0.31
CA ASP A 109 1.97 15.23 0.64
C ASP A 109 0.70 14.47 1.04
N SER A 110 0.51 13.27 0.51
CA SER A 110 -0.59 12.40 0.89
C SER A 110 -0.47 11.97 2.35
N PRO A 111 -1.58 11.92 3.12
CA PRO A 111 -1.58 11.36 4.47
C PRO A 111 -1.19 9.88 4.51
N ARG A 112 -1.16 9.21 3.34
CA ARG A 112 -0.77 7.81 3.18
C ARG A 112 0.69 7.62 2.76
N ALA A 113 1.44 8.70 2.48
CA ALA A 113 2.81 8.57 1.98
C ALA A 113 3.75 7.84 2.96
N ALA A 114 3.69 8.19 4.25
CA ALA A 114 4.49 7.50 5.26
C ALA A 114 4.09 6.03 5.44
N GLU A 115 2.80 5.72 5.35
CA GLU A 115 2.27 4.35 5.39
C GLU A 115 2.74 3.55 4.17
N ALA A 116 2.71 4.15 2.99
CA ALA A 116 3.22 3.52 1.76
C ALA A 116 4.69 3.13 1.91
N LEU A 117 5.54 4.06 2.34
CA LEU A 117 6.95 3.76 2.57
C LEU A 117 7.15 2.67 3.65
N TYR A 118 6.37 2.68 4.72
CA TYR A 118 6.42 1.63 5.72
C TYR A 118 6.05 0.26 5.12
N ASN A 119 5.03 0.21 4.29
CA ASN A 119 4.66 -1.01 3.58
C ASN A 119 5.78 -1.51 2.65
N ALA A 120 6.53 -0.60 2.02
CA ALA A 120 7.72 -0.96 1.25
C ALA A 120 8.83 -1.51 2.16
N VAL A 121 9.13 -0.89 3.32
CA VAL A 121 10.10 -1.41 4.31
C VAL A 121 9.74 -2.83 4.73
N TYR A 122 8.47 -3.09 5.01
CA TYR A 122 8.01 -4.43 5.39
C TYR A 122 8.25 -5.46 4.28
N ARG A 123 7.97 -5.12 3.00
CA ARG A 123 8.20 -6.01 1.86
C ARG A 123 9.68 -6.29 1.66
N GLU A 124 10.53 -5.28 1.76
CA GLU A 124 11.99 -5.45 1.68
C GLU A 124 12.53 -6.30 2.85
N GLY A 125 11.98 -6.14 4.04
CA GLY A 125 12.29 -7.01 5.18
C GLY A 125 11.90 -8.47 4.93
N ALA A 126 10.69 -8.70 4.41
CA ALA A 126 10.23 -10.03 4.03
C ALA A 126 11.10 -10.65 2.91
N LEU A 127 11.53 -9.84 1.94
CA LEU A 127 12.44 -10.27 0.87
C LEU A 127 13.80 -10.68 1.42
N ASN A 128 14.34 -9.96 2.41
CA ASN A 128 15.57 -10.38 3.09
C ASN A 128 15.43 -11.80 3.64
N ASP A 129 14.35 -12.10 4.35
CA ASP A 129 14.12 -13.42 4.93
C ASP A 129 13.92 -14.50 3.85
N MET A 130 13.15 -14.20 2.80
CA MET A 130 12.91 -15.12 1.69
C MET A 130 14.17 -15.43 0.90
N TYR A 131 15.00 -14.44 0.59
CA TYR A 131 16.26 -14.63 -0.12
C TYR A 131 17.26 -15.39 0.74
N SER A 132 17.36 -15.07 2.05
CA SER A 132 18.20 -15.82 2.99
C SER A 132 17.79 -17.28 3.06
N ALA A 133 16.49 -17.57 3.14
CA ALA A 133 15.97 -18.94 3.16
C ALA A 133 16.26 -19.70 1.85
N ASN A 134 16.41 -18.99 0.72
CA ASN A 134 16.76 -19.56 -0.58
C ASN A 134 18.30 -19.65 -0.82
N GLY A 135 19.12 -19.18 0.13
CA GLY A 135 20.59 -19.16 0.01
C GLY A 135 21.12 -18.06 -0.91
N ASP A 136 20.32 -17.03 -1.23
CA ASP A 136 20.73 -15.86 -2.02
C ASP A 136 21.11 -14.68 -1.10
N ASP A 137 22.26 -14.84 -0.41
CA ASP A 137 22.74 -13.86 0.56
C ASP A 137 22.98 -12.47 -0.05
N LYS A 138 23.31 -12.42 -1.35
CA LYS A 138 23.53 -11.15 -2.05
C LYS A 138 22.21 -10.36 -2.12
N LYS A 139 21.14 -10.98 -2.64
CA LYS A 139 19.83 -10.33 -2.73
C LYS A 139 19.23 -10.04 -1.36
N ALA A 140 19.45 -10.92 -0.38
CA ALA A 140 19.05 -10.68 1.00
C ALA A 140 19.70 -9.39 1.54
N GLY A 141 21.01 -9.22 1.35
CA GLY A 141 21.71 -8.01 1.75
C GLY A 141 21.23 -6.75 1.02
N GLU A 142 20.94 -6.85 -0.28
CA GLU A 142 20.37 -5.76 -1.08
C GLU A 142 19.00 -5.33 -0.56
N ALA A 143 18.09 -6.28 -0.27
CA ALA A 143 16.78 -6.01 0.29
C ALA A 143 16.88 -5.36 1.69
N LYS A 144 17.75 -5.87 2.55
CA LYS A 144 18.02 -5.27 3.87
C LYS A 144 18.51 -3.82 3.72
N ALA A 145 19.41 -3.53 2.83
CA ALA A 145 19.94 -2.17 2.60
C ALA A 145 18.85 -1.22 2.08
N ARG A 146 17.99 -1.70 1.18
CA ARG A 146 16.82 -0.93 0.71
C ARG A 146 15.86 -0.62 1.84
N ALA A 147 15.49 -1.61 2.66
CA ALA A 147 14.63 -1.40 3.83
C ALA A 147 15.16 -0.29 4.75
N VAL A 148 16.46 -0.32 5.07
CA VAL A 148 17.11 0.71 5.89
C VAL A 148 17.04 2.09 5.23
N THR A 149 17.28 2.17 3.93
CA THR A 149 17.23 3.43 3.17
C THR A 149 15.83 4.04 3.15
N ILE A 150 14.81 3.23 2.90
CA ILE A 150 13.40 3.67 2.89
C ILE A 150 12.98 4.12 4.28
N ALA A 151 13.34 3.37 5.34
CA ALA A 151 13.06 3.76 6.73
C ALA A 151 13.72 5.10 7.11
N GLY A 152 14.96 5.33 6.65
CA GLY A 152 15.63 6.62 6.79
C GLY A 152 14.86 7.76 6.11
N THR A 153 14.27 7.49 4.94
CA THR A 153 13.41 8.45 4.24
C THR A 153 12.16 8.79 5.05
N ILE A 154 11.52 7.81 5.69
CA ILE A 154 10.36 8.04 6.56
C ILE A 154 10.76 8.93 7.74
N ALA A 155 11.87 8.60 8.41
CA ALA A 155 12.37 9.38 9.55
C ALA A 155 12.69 10.83 9.19
N ALA A 156 13.22 11.06 7.98
CA ALA A 156 13.59 12.40 7.53
C ALA A 156 12.38 13.24 7.07
N LYS A 157 11.45 12.63 6.30
CA LYS A 157 10.33 13.36 5.69
C LYS A 157 9.07 13.38 6.54
N TYR A 158 8.84 12.33 7.34
CA TYR A 158 7.61 12.13 8.12
C TYR A 158 7.89 11.82 9.59
N PRO A 159 8.76 12.58 10.28
CA PRO A 159 9.24 12.25 11.63
C PRO A 159 8.14 12.18 12.69
N GLN A 160 7.00 12.85 12.44
CA GLN A 160 5.85 12.86 13.37
C GLN A 160 4.83 11.74 13.06
N SER A 161 5.08 10.93 12.05
CA SER A 161 4.20 9.81 11.72
C SER A 161 4.50 8.61 12.60
N ASP A 162 3.46 7.90 13.04
CA ASP A 162 3.59 6.61 13.74
C ASP A 162 4.39 5.59 12.93
N TYR A 163 4.37 5.72 11.60
CA TYR A 163 5.12 4.85 10.70
C TYR A 163 6.64 5.04 10.79
N ALA A 164 7.13 6.18 11.28
CA ALA A 164 8.55 6.38 11.53
C ALA A 164 9.06 5.43 12.64
N ALA A 165 8.34 5.35 13.75
CA ALA A 165 8.68 4.42 14.84
C ALA A 165 8.53 2.96 14.44
N ARG A 166 7.47 2.63 13.69
CA ARG A 166 7.24 1.27 13.18
C ARG A 166 8.33 0.82 12.20
N ALA A 167 8.76 1.70 11.29
CA ALA A 167 9.85 1.40 10.35
C ALA A 167 11.19 1.22 11.09
N ALA A 168 11.47 2.03 12.10
CA ALA A 168 12.65 1.85 12.94
C ALA A 168 12.66 0.50 13.67
N SER A 169 11.49 0.02 14.12
CA SER A 169 11.34 -1.32 14.71
C SER A 169 11.66 -2.43 13.71
N LEU A 170 11.20 -2.33 12.46
CA LEU A 170 11.54 -3.31 11.42
C LEU A 170 13.05 -3.30 11.10
N VAL A 171 13.66 -2.10 11.02
CA VAL A 171 15.11 -1.99 10.82
C VAL A 171 15.88 -2.65 11.96
N TYR A 172 15.46 -2.45 13.21
CA TYR A 172 16.05 -3.13 14.35
C TYR A 172 15.95 -4.66 14.22
N GLN A 173 14.79 -5.19 13.86
CA GLN A 173 14.61 -6.63 13.63
C GLN A 173 15.58 -7.15 12.56
N LEU A 174 15.71 -6.44 11.44
CA LEU A 174 16.65 -6.78 10.37
C LEU A 174 18.12 -6.75 10.84
N GLN A 175 18.49 -5.80 11.69
CA GLN A 175 19.83 -5.69 12.23
C GLN A 175 20.17 -6.86 13.16
N GLU A 176 19.22 -7.24 14.00
CA GLU A 176 19.35 -8.34 14.97
C GLU A 176 19.04 -9.72 14.36
N SER A 177 18.81 -9.79 13.04
CA SER A 177 18.44 -11.03 12.33
C SER A 177 17.19 -11.72 12.90
N ILE A 178 16.23 -10.92 13.38
CA ILE A 178 14.92 -11.39 13.84
C ILE A 178 14.02 -11.47 12.59
N PRO A 179 13.46 -12.65 12.27
CA PRO A 179 12.64 -12.82 11.08
C PRO A 179 11.40 -11.92 11.09
N ILE A 180 11.12 -11.29 9.96
CA ILE A 180 9.93 -10.47 9.71
C ILE A 180 8.84 -11.31 9.05
N TYR A 181 9.23 -12.23 8.15
CA TYR A 181 8.33 -13.08 7.38
C TYR A 181 8.44 -14.55 7.80
N GLY A 182 7.30 -15.18 8.02
CA GLY A 182 7.24 -16.62 8.36
C GLY A 182 7.57 -16.95 9.82
N ALA A 183 7.71 -15.94 10.69
CA ALA A 183 7.99 -16.17 12.12
C ALA A 183 6.88 -16.97 12.85
N ASP A 184 5.65 -16.94 12.34
CA ASP A 184 4.49 -17.62 12.95
C ASP A 184 4.38 -19.11 12.56
N ARG A 185 5.37 -19.68 11.87
CA ARG A 185 5.36 -21.08 11.40
C ARG A 185 6.18 -22.03 12.27
N GLN A 186 6.35 -21.73 13.55
CA GLN A 186 6.91 -22.67 14.53
C GLN A 186 5.84 -23.47 15.23
#